data_3cfb1596a68fc8607aeff52e39a933d8
#
_entry.id   3cfb1596a68fc8607aeff52e39a933d8
#
_cell.length_a   1.000
_cell.length_b   1.000
_cell.length_c   1.000
_cell.angle_alpha   90.00
_cell.angle_beta   90.00
_cell.angle_gamma   90.00
#
_symmetry.space_group_name_H-M   'P 1'
#
loop_
_entity.id
_entity.type
_entity.pdbx_description
1 polymer ?
#
loop_
_entity_poly.entity_id
_entity_poly.type
_entity_poly.pdbx_seq_one_letter_code
_entity_poly.pdbx_strand_id
1 'polypeptide(L)'
;MRIIALILLIGMAGCSVQTGSKPEPASQASLPTISAKDVPKGFTTAVRRMRPQLFETCKDVNSDLNCDFAISIDPDPKSPPNAFQTVNAEGQPILGFTMSLITDMLNAHEIAFVIGHEGAHHILGHLDRQKQSARGGATLFGVLAATLGGSDRSVDAASSLGAAVGGRSYSKNYELEADHLGAQMTQRAGFDPVLGAAYFTRIPDPGNKFLGTHPRNADRIAGVRAAVGQ
;
A
#
# COMPACT_ATOMS: atom_id res chain seq x y z
N MET A 1 -64.72 -33.31 -26.05
CA MET A 1 -63.78 -32.23 -25.66
C MET A 1 -62.45 -32.90 -25.26
N ARG A 2 -61.43 -32.84 -26.11
CA ARG A 2 -60.11 -33.43 -25.84
C ARG A 2 -59.19 -32.30 -25.32
N ILE A 3 -58.73 -32.41 -24.08
CA ILE A 3 -57.74 -31.48 -23.50
C ILE A 3 -56.37 -32.05 -23.81
N ILE A 4 -55.57 -31.32 -24.61
CA ILE A 4 -54.19 -31.64 -24.92
C ILE A 4 -53.34 -30.98 -23.82
N ALA A 5 -52.69 -31.81 -23.01
CA ALA A 5 -51.72 -31.32 -22.00
C ALA A 5 -50.37 -31.16 -22.73
N LEU A 6 -49.92 -29.92 -22.78
CA LEU A 6 -48.59 -29.56 -23.31
C LEU A 6 -47.56 -29.68 -22.17
N ILE A 7 -46.73 -30.72 -22.22
CA ILE A 7 -45.62 -30.92 -21.27
C ILE A 7 -44.45 -30.10 -21.78
N LEU A 8 -44.10 -29.03 -21.03
CA LEU A 8 -42.90 -28.20 -21.27
C LEU A 8 -41.70 -28.86 -20.57
N LEU A 9 -40.80 -29.49 -21.34
CA LEU A 9 -39.52 -29.98 -20.85
C LEU A 9 -38.55 -28.77 -20.68
N ILE A 10 -38.32 -28.38 -19.44
CA ILE A 10 -37.28 -27.43 -19.10
C ILE A 10 -35.97 -28.20 -18.95
N GLY A 11 -35.09 -28.07 -19.94
CA GLY A 11 -33.72 -28.58 -19.87
C GLY A 11 -32.91 -27.80 -18.82
N MET A 12 -32.52 -28.47 -17.74
CA MET A 12 -31.55 -27.95 -16.79
C MET A 12 -30.13 -28.01 -17.41
N ALA A 13 -29.65 -26.89 -17.91
CA ALA A 13 -28.25 -26.74 -18.20
C ALA A 13 -27.50 -26.62 -16.86
N GLY A 14 -26.90 -27.72 -16.40
CA GLY A 14 -26.03 -27.74 -15.22
C GLY A 14 -24.74 -26.97 -15.51
N CYS A 15 -24.63 -25.74 -15.07
CA CYS A 15 -23.32 -25.08 -14.92
C CYS A 15 -22.57 -25.76 -13.77
N SER A 16 -21.55 -26.56 -14.09
CA SER A 16 -20.59 -27.05 -13.10
C SER A 16 -19.82 -25.86 -12.57
N VAL A 17 -20.12 -25.46 -11.33
CA VAL A 17 -19.29 -24.53 -10.56
C VAL A 17 -18.01 -25.28 -10.24
N GLN A 18 -16.92 -24.97 -10.95
CA GLN A 18 -15.57 -25.34 -10.51
C GLN A 18 -15.34 -24.66 -9.15
N THR A 19 -15.27 -25.46 -8.11
CA THR A 19 -14.79 -25.04 -6.81
C THR A 19 -13.35 -24.59 -7.00
N GLY A 20 -13.15 -23.27 -7.02
CA GLY A 20 -11.82 -22.66 -7.06
C GLY A 20 -11.01 -23.22 -5.90
N SER A 21 -9.89 -23.86 -6.22
CA SER A 21 -8.86 -24.24 -5.25
C SER A 21 -8.53 -23.02 -4.40
N LYS A 22 -8.56 -23.25 -3.06
CA LYS A 22 -8.05 -22.29 -2.07
C LYS A 22 -6.73 -21.72 -2.58
N PRO A 23 -6.53 -20.39 -2.60
CA PRO A 23 -5.24 -19.83 -3.01
C PRO A 23 -4.18 -20.45 -2.10
N GLU A 24 -3.27 -21.19 -2.69
CA GLU A 24 -2.06 -21.65 -2.04
C GLU A 24 -1.31 -20.39 -1.56
N PRO A 25 -0.81 -20.33 -0.31
CA PRO A 25 -0.04 -19.19 0.15
C PRO A 25 1.12 -19.03 -0.84
N ALA A 26 1.21 -17.85 -1.47
CA ALA A 26 2.26 -17.55 -2.42
C ALA A 26 3.59 -17.96 -1.79
N SER A 27 4.26 -18.92 -2.42
CA SER A 27 5.61 -19.34 -2.07
C SER A 27 6.43 -18.06 -1.92
N GLN A 28 7.08 -17.89 -0.76
CA GLN A 28 8.03 -16.80 -0.52
C GLN A 28 9.23 -17.05 -1.46
N ALA A 29 9.06 -16.66 -2.72
CA ALA A 29 10.17 -16.61 -3.64
C ALA A 29 11.17 -15.62 -3.03
N SER A 30 12.36 -16.11 -2.69
CA SER A 30 13.46 -15.27 -2.26
C SER A 30 13.63 -14.15 -3.31
N LEU A 31 13.45 -12.90 -2.87
CA LEU A 31 13.59 -11.76 -3.77
C LEU A 31 14.97 -11.81 -4.43
N PRO A 32 15.06 -11.65 -5.75
CA PRO A 32 16.32 -11.75 -6.47
C PRO A 32 17.32 -10.74 -5.92
N THR A 33 18.51 -11.22 -5.58
CA THR A 33 19.59 -10.37 -5.08
C THR A 33 20.24 -9.65 -6.25
N ILE A 34 20.09 -8.32 -6.31
CA ILE A 34 20.75 -7.48 -7.30
C ILE A 34 22.18 -7.19 -6.84
N SER A 35 23.14 -7.22 -7.77
CA SER A 35 24.49 -6.74 -7.49
C SER A 35 24.48 -5.24 -7.18
N ALA A 36 25.19 -4.82 -6.13
CA ALA A 36 25.32 -3.41 -5.77
C ALA A 36 25.90 -2.52 -6.89
N LYS A 37 26.53 -3.13 -7.90
CA LYS A 37 27.07 -2.44 -9.07
C LYS A 37 26.00 -1.99 -10.06
N ASP A 38 24.84 -2.66 -10.03
CA ASP A 38 23.74 -2.42 -10.96
C ASP A 38 22.73 -1.40 -10.41
N VAL A 39 22.92 -0.98 -9.15
CA VAL A 39 22.06 0.00 -8.48
C VAL A 39 22.63 1.41 -8.65
N PRO A 40 21.82 2.41 -9.07
CA PRO A 40 22.29 3.79 -9.20
C PRO A 40 22.94 4.32 -7.91
N LYS A 41 24.07 5.01 -8.04
CA LYS A 41 24.84 5.54 -6.89
C LYS A 41 24.00 6.46 -5.99
N GLY A 42 23.04 7.19 -6.57
CA GLY A 42 22.11 8.04 -5.83
C GLY A 42 21.25 7.25 -4.85
N PHE A 43 20.74 6.07 -5.27
CA PHE A 43 19.95 5.17 -4.42
C PHE A 43 20.77 4.64 -3.25
N THR A 44 21.96 4.12 -3.51
CA THR A 44 22.85 3.62 -2.46
C THR A 44 23.21 4.71 -1.45
N THR A 45 23.43 5.95 -1.91
CA THR A 45 23.70 7.09 -1.02
C THR A 45 22.49 7.46 -0.18
N ALA A 46 21.29 7.51 -0.77
CA ALA A 46 20.05 7.77 -0.05
C ALA A 46 19.78 6.70 1.01
N VAL A 47 19.86 5.40 0.66
CA VAL A 47 19.68 4.30 1.61
C VAL A 47 20.64 4.43 2.80
N ARG A 48 21.93 4.64 2.52
CA ARG A 48 22.94 4.74 3.60
C ARG A 48 22.64 5.87 4.57
N ARG A 49 22.16 7.03 4.10
CA ARG A 49 21.89 8.20 4.94
C ARG A 49 20.51 8.13 5.61
N MET A 50 19.53 7.50 4.95
CA MET A 50 18.18 7.34 5.50
C MET A 50 18.12 6.26 6.59
N ARG A 51 18.91 5.19 6.48
CA ARG A 51 18.87 4.04 7.39
C ARG A 51 18.95 4.42 8.89
N PRO A 52 19.91 5.26 9.37
CA PRO A 52 19.94 5.69 10.77
C PRO A 52 18.68 6.49 11.15
N GLN A 53 18.17 7.36 10.27
CA GLN A 53 16.98 8.16 10.55
C GLN A 53 15.71 7.31 10.65
N LEU A 54 15.59 6.27 9.84
CA LEU A 54 14.52 5.29 9.94
C LEU A 54 14.56 4.58 11.30
N PHE A 55 15.74 4.08 11.68
CA PHE A 55 15.93 3.36 12.94
C PHE A 55 15.64 4.23 14.17
N GLU A 56 16.26 5.40 14.26
CA GLU A 56 16.09 6.35 15.37
C GLU A 56 14.63 6.79 15.50
N THR A 57 14.01 7.25 14.41
CA THR A 57 12.61 7.67 14.41
C THR A 57 11.66 6.54 14.80
N CYS A 58 11.92 5.32 14.33
CA CYS A 58 11.12 4.15 14.66
C CYS A 58 11.19 3.86 16.18
N LYS A 59 12.38 3.90 16.78
CA LYS A 59 12.57 3.69 18.22
C LYS A 59 11.96 4.81 19.06
N ASP A 60 12.01 6.04 18.59
CA ASP A 60 11.44 7.20 19.30
C ASP A 60 9.89 7.13 19.30
N VAL A 61 9.28 6.69 18.21
CA VAL A 61 7.81 6.60 18.07
C VAL A 61 7.26 5.38 18.80
N ASN A 62 7.90 4.22 18.67
CA ASN A 62 7.50 2.99 19.36
C ASN A 62 8.69 2.03 19.49
N SER A 63 9.24 1.95 20.70
CA SER A 63 10.41 1.11 21.01
C SER A 63 10.16 -0.39 20.81
N ASP A 64 8.89 -0.84 20.84
CA ASP A 64 8.52 -2.25 20.69
C ASP A 64 8.45 -2.70 19.23
N LEU A 65 8.47 -1.76 18.29
CA LEU A 65 8.50 -2.11 16.87
C LEU A 65 9.84 -2.74 16.48
N ASN A 66 9.77 -3.66 15.51
CA ASN A 66 10.96 -4.07 14.79
C ASN A 66 11.40 -2.94 13.86
N CYS A 67 12.55 -2.33 14.16
CA CYS A 67 13.11 -1.19 13.43
C CYS A 67 14.29 -1.58 12.53
N ASP A 68 14.52 -2.87 12.31
CA ASP A 68 15.54 -3.38 11.40
C ASP A 68 15.01 -3.42 9.95
N PHE A 69 15.05 -2.27 9.29
CA PHE A 69 14.54 -2.12 7.93
C PHE A 69 15.41 -2.83 6.90
N ALA A 70 14.84 -3.81 6.19
CA ALA A 70 15.43 -4.39 5.00
C ALA A 70 15.03 -3.59 3.75
N ILE A 71 15.97 -3.42 2.82
CA ILE A 71 15.70 -2.84 1.50
C ILE A 71 15.68 -3.96 0.47
N SER A 72 14.62 -4.00 -0.32
CA SER A 72 14.46 -4.96 -1.42
C SER A 72 14.30 -4.23 -2.75
N ILE A 73 14.90 -4.76 -3.80
CA ILE A 73 14.78 -4.20 -5.16
C ILE A 73 14.26 -5.30 -6.09
N ASP A 74 13.15 -5.03 -6.76
CA ASP A 74 12.66 -5.83 -7.87
C ASP A 74 13.41 -5.44 -9.15
N PRO A 75 14.23 -6.35 -9.72
CA PRO A 75 15.03 -6.06 -10.90
C PRO A 75 14.25 -6.17 -12.21
N ASP A 76 13.02 -6.68 -12.21
CA ASP A 76 12.26 -6.90 -13.44
C ASP A 76 11.97 -5.55 -14.14
N PRO A 77 12.52 -5.33 -15.33
CA PRO A 77 12.32 -4.08 -16.06
C PRO A 77 10.87 -3.89 -16.56
N LYS A 78 10.03 -4.94 -16.48
CA LYS A 78 8.60 -4.89 -16.83
C LYS A 78 7.74 -4.48 -15.65
N SER A 79 8.25 -4.55 -14.43
CA SER A 79 7.53 -4.07 -13.26
C SER A 79 7.31 -2.56 -13.36
N PRO A 80 6.07 -2.07 -13.21
CA PRO A 80 5.80 -0.63 -13.23
C PRO A 80 6.52 0.09 -12.08
N PRO A 81 6.82 1.40 -12.20
CA PRO A 81 7.41 2.19 -11.12
C PRO A 81 6.57 2.06 -9.85
N ASN A 82 7.18 1.53 -8.79
CA ASN A 82 6.50 1.32 -7.51
C ASN A 82 7.48 1.26 -6.33
N ALA A 83 7.04 1.78 -5.18
CA ALA A 83 7.61 1.49 -3.87
C ALA A 83 6.51 0.98 -2.96
N PHE A 84 6.87 0.19 -1.96
CA PHE A 84 5.91 -0.34 -0.99
C PHE A 84 6.59 -0.72 0.33
N GLN A 85 5.82 -0.66 1.41
CA GLN A 85 6.19 -1.18 2.72
C GLN A 85 5.43 -2.48 3.00
N THR A 86 6.12 -3.47 3.53
CA THR A 86 5.55 -4.71 4.03
C THR A 86 6.37 -5.26 5.20
N VAL A 87 5.96 -6.42 5.75
CA VAL A 87 6.73 -7.16 6.75
C VAL A 87 6.90 -8.60 6.29
N ASN A 88 8.06 -9.22 6.56
CA ASN A 88 8.26 -10.63 6.32
C ASN A 88 7.61 -11.51 7.42
N ALA A 89 7.77 -12.82 7.34
CA ALA A 89 7.19 -13.77 8.28
C ALA A 89 7.73 -13.58 9.72
N GLU A 90 8.94 -13.08 9.86
CA GLU A 90 9.62 -12.79 11.12
C GLU A 90 9.29 -11.40 11.68
N GLY A 91 8.40 -10.64 11.01
CA GLY A 91 8.00 -9.29 11.42
C GLY A 91 9.03 -8.20 11.10
N GLN A 92 10.06 -8.50 10.28
CA GLN A 92 11.02 -7.50 9.84
C GLN A 92 10.39 -6.59 8.77
N PRO A 93 10.47 -5.25 8.89
CA PRO A 93 9.97 -4.33 7.89
C PRO A 93 10.83 -4.38 6.62
N ILE A 94 10.15 -4.47 5.47
CA ILE A 94 10.76 -4.46 4.15
C ILE A 94 10.27 -3.23 3.39
N LEU A 95 11.20 -2.42 2.90
CA LEU A 95 10.93 -1.36 1.95
C LEU A 95 11.32 -1.86 0.56
N GLY A 96 10.33 -2.09 -0.29
CA GLY A 96 10.50 -2.61 -1.64
C GLY A 96 10.48 -1.48 -2.67
N PHE A 97 11.34 -1.60 -3.70
CA PHE A 97 11.45 -0.65 -4.80
C PHE A 97 11.58 -1.42 -6.11
N THR A 98 10.90 -0.99 -7.16
CA THR A 98 11.17 -1.50 -8.50
C THR A 98 12.35 -0.76 -9.12
N MET A 99 13.15 -1.45 -9.95
CA MET A 99 14.25 -0.81 -10.67
C MET A 99 13.74 0.30 -11.59
N SER A 100 12.55 0.15 -12.16
CA SER A 100 11.88 1.17 -12.97
C SER A 100 11.63 2.46 -12.18
N LEU A 101 11.18 2.37 -10.92
CA LEU A 101 11.03 3.54 -10.05
C LEU A 101 12.39 4.18 -9.75
N ILE A 102 13.39 3.38 -9.36
CA ILE A 102 14.73 3.89 -9.02
C ILE A 102 15.36 4.65 -10.19
N THR A 103 15.13 4.19 -11.42
CA THR A 103 15.67 4.84 -12.64
C THR A 103 14.83 6.04 -13.09
N ASP A 104 13.55 6.11 -12.73
CA ASP A 104 12.68 7.25 -13.03
C ASP A 104 12.95 8.47 -12.12
N MET A 105 13.50 8.24 -10.92
CA MET A 105 13.85 9.31 -9.99
C MET A 105 15.07 10.09 -10.48
N LEU A 106 14.95 11.43 -10.52
CA LEU A 106 15.95 12.32 -11.10
C LEU A 106 17.15 12.60 -10.18
N ASN A 107 16.97 12.45 -8.88
CA ASN A 107 18.00 12.82 -7.91
C ASN A 107 17.86 12.08 -6.58
N ALA A 108 18.87 12.18 -5.72
CA ALA A 108 18.92 11.53 -4.43
C ALA A 108 17.89 12.07 -3.41
N HIS A 109 17.37 13.30 -3.60
CA HIS A 109 16.33 13.88 -2.74
C HIS A 109 15.00 13.14 -2.92
N GLU A 110 14.63 12.85 -4.18
CA GLU A 110 13.41 12.08 -4.49
C GLU A 110 13.50 10.67 -3.92
N ILE A 111 14.64 10.02 -4.10
CA ILE A 111 14.89 8.67 -3.57
C ILE A 111 14.79 8.66 -2.03
N ALA A 112 15.46 9.61 -1.37
CA ALA A 112 15.45 9.71 0.09
C ALA A 112 14.04 9.97 0.63
N PHE A 113 13.27 10.84 -0.04
CA PHE A 113 11.90 11.13 0.36
C PHE A 113 11.00 9.89 0.23
N VAL A 114 11.09 9.12 -0.85
CA VAL A 114 10.30 7.88 -1.01
C VAL A 114 10.72 6.83 0.02
N ILE A 115 12.01 6.68 0.33
CA ILE A 115 12.47 5.80 1.42
C ILE A 115 11.87 6.23 2.76
N GLY A 116 11.86 7.54 3.04
CA GLY A 116 11.26 8.11 4.26
C GLY A 116 9.76 7.86 4.33
N HIS A 117 9.04 8.05 3.22
CA HIS A 117 7.60 7.82 3.10
C HIS A 117 7.24 6.35 3.38
N GLU A 118 7.91 5.40 2.72
CA GLU A 118 7.66 3.97 2.95
C GLU A 118 8.03 3.54 4.39
N GLY A 119 9.13 4.08 4.93
CA GLY A 119 9.50 3.86 6.33
C GLY A 119 8.47 4.41 7.31
N ALA A 120 7.89 5.57 7.03
CA ALA A 120 6.85 6.19 7.84
C ALA A 120 5.58 5.34 7.92
N HIS A 121 5.20 4.65 6.83
CA HIS A 121 4.07 3.71 6.86
C HIS A 121 4.24 2.61 7.90
N HIS A 122 5.46 2.05 8.03
CA HIS A 122 5.76 1.07 9.08
C HIS A 122 5.74 1.70 10.47
N ILE A 123 6.47 2.80 10.66
CA ILE A 123 6.64 3.48 11.94
C ILE A 123 5.29 3.91 12.53
N LEU A 124 4.36 4.38 11.69
CA LEU A 124 3.02 4.81 12.09
C LEU A 124 1.99 3.66 12.14
N GLY A 125 2.38 2.43 11.82
CA GLY A 125 1.52 1.25 11.87
C GLY A 125 0.37 1.29 10.86
N HIS A 126 0.53 1.95 9.71
CA HIS A 126 -0.56 2.15 8.73
C HIS A 126 -1.10 0.84 8.18
N LEU A 127 -0.26 -0.17 7.96
CA LEU A 127 -0.69 -1.48 7.45
C LEU A 127 -1.68 -2.16 8.41
N ASP A 128 -1.39 -2.12 9.71
CA ASP A 128 -2.26 -2.76 10.71
C ASP A 128 -3.52 -1.93 10.98
N ARG A 129 -3.40 -0.60 11.01
CA ARG A 129 -4.56 0.31 11.10
C ARG A 129 -5.50 0.11 9.91
N GLN A 130 -4.97 -0.06 8.69
CA GLN A 130 -5.75 -0.34 7.48
C GLN A 130 -6.47 -1.69 7.57
N LYS A 131 -5.78 -2.75 8.03
CA LYS A 131 -6.39 -4.07 8.26
C LYS A 131 -7.51 -4.02 9.29
N GLN A 132 -7.31 -3.29 10.40
CA GLN A 132 -8.32 -3.10 11.44
C GLN A 132 -9.55 -2.35 10.89
N SER A 133 -9.34 -1.27 10.14
CA SER A 133 -10.43 -0.51 9.51
C SER A 133 -11.22 -1.36 8.50
N ALA A 134 -10.52 -2.18 7.70
CA ALA A 134 -11.16 -3.11 6.78
C ALA A 134 -12.00 -4.16 7.52
N ARG A 135 -11.47 -4.75 8.60
CA ARG A 135 -12.22 -5.72 9.43
C ARG A 135 -13.44 -5.07 10.08
N GLY A 136 -13.31 -3.87 10.64
CA GLY A 136 -14.42 -3.11 11.21
C GLY A 136 -15.52 -2.84 10.19
N GLY A 137 -15.15 -2.40 9.00
CA GLY A 137 -16.08 -2.19 7.89
C GLY A 137 -16.79 -3.47 7.46
N ALA A 138 -16.05 -4.58 7.31
CA ALA A 138 -16.63 -5.89 7.00
C ALA A 138 -17.69 -6.31 8.03
N THR A 139 -17.35 -6.22 9.31
CA THR A 139 -18.27 -6.60 10.40
C THR A 139 -19.52 -5.73 10.38
N LEU A 140 -19.39 -4.40 10.30
CA LEU A 140 -20.51 -3.48 10.30
C LEU A 140 -21.50 -3.76 9.17
N PHE A 141 -21.01 -3.88 7.95
CA PHE A 141 -21.85 -4.09 6.77
C PHE A 141 -22.44 -5.50 6.73
N GLY A 142 -21.69 -6.51 7.18
CA GLY A 142 -22.18 -7.88 7.30
C GLY A 142 -23.33 -8.01 8.32
N VAL A 143 -23.16 -7.42 9.52
CA VAL A 143 -24.20 -7.41 10.55
C VAL A 143 -25.44 -6.65 10.07
N LEU A 144 -25.26 -5.49 9.42
CA LEU A 144 -26.39 -4.74 8.88
C LEU A 144 -27.16 -5.56 7.83
N ALA A 145 -26.47 -6.21 6.91
CA ALA A 145 -27.12 -7.07 5.90
C ALA A 145 -27.87 -8.24 6.53
N ALA A 146 -27.30 -8.90 7.54
CA ALA A 146 -27.93 -10.00 8.27
C ALA A 146 -29.18 -9.53 9.03
N THR A 147 -29.13 -8.38 9.72
CA THR A 147 -30.29 -7.84 10.49
C THR A 147 -31.44 -7.40 9.58
N LEU A 148 -31.14 -7.05 8.32
CA LEU A 148 -32.16 -6.75 7.29
C LEU A 148 -32.69 -8.01 6.58
N GLY A 149 -32.36 -9.22 7.05
CA GLY A 149 -32.83 -10.48 6.49
C GLY A 149 -32.10 -10.90 5.21
N GLY A 150 -30.89 -10.43 5.00
CA GLY A 150 -30.05 -10.82 3.87
C GLY A 150 -29.69 -12.30 3.90
N SER A 151 -29.64 -12.94 2.70
CA SER A 151 -29.09 -14.28 2.55
C SER A 151 -27.57 -14.29 2.81
N ASP A 152 -26.99 -15.48 3.07
CA ASP A 152 -25.55 -15.63 3.29
C ASP A 152 -24.72 -14.95 2.19
N ARG A 153 -25.11 -15.12 0.93
CA ARG A 153 -24.44 -14.46 -0.22
C ARG A 153 -24.52 -12.94 -0.16
N SER A 154 -25.64 -12.36 0.29
CA SER A 154 -25.77 -10.91 0.43
C SER A 154 -25.00 -10.39 1.64
N VAL A 155 -24.90 -11.16 2.72
CA VAL A 155 -24.05 -10.84 3.88
C VAL A 155 -22.58 -10.86 3.49
N ASP A 156 -22.11 -11.85 2.74
CA ASP A 156 -20.73 -11.93 2.24
C ASP A 156 -20.39 -10.77 1.32
N ALA A 157 -21.29 -10.43 0.39
CA ALA A 157 -21.10 -9.29 -0.50
C ALA A 157 -21.05 -7.96 0.26
N ALA A 158 -21.93 -7.76 1.23
CA ALA A 158 -21.93 -6.59 2.10
C ALA A 158 -20.66 -6.50 2.95
N SER A 159 -20.20 -7.61 3.53
CA SER A 159 -18.95 -7.68 4.28
C SER A 159 -17.74 -7.32 3.41
N SER A 160 -17.68 -7.84 2.19
CA SER A 160 -16.61 -7.53 1.23
C SER A 160 -16.61 -6.05 0.85
N LEU A 161 -17.78 -5.46 0.60
CA LEU A 161 -17.93 -4.03 0.36
C LEU A 161 -17.50 -3.20 1.57
N GLY A 162 -17.93 -3.59 2.77
CA GLY A 162 -17.55 -2.95 4.03
C GLY A 162 -16.06 -2.98 4.28
N ALA A 163 -15.39 -4.09 4.00
CA ALA A 163 -13.93 -4.20 4.06
C ALA A 163 -13.25 -3.23 3.10
N ALA A 164 -13.74 -3.16 1.85
CA ALA A 164 -13.18 -2.27 0.83
C ALA A 164 -13.37 -0.78 1.20
N VAL A 165 -14.53 -0.40 1.73
CA VAL A 165 -14.81 0.98 2.20
C VAL A 165 -13.96 1.30 3.43
N GLY A 166 -13.95 0.41 4.44
CA GLY A 166 -13.18 0.59 5.67
C GLY A 166 -11.69 0.74 5.41
N GLY A 167 -11.10 -0.14 4.59
CA GLY A 167 -9.68 -0.09 4.26
C GLY A 167 -9.27 1.15 3.44
N ARG A 168 -10.18 1.74 2.67
CA ARG A 168 -9.91 2.93 1.84
C ARG A 168 -10.22 4.26 2.53
N SER A 169 -11.13 4.28 3.49
CA SER A 169 -11.60 5.53 4.11
C SER A 169 -10.50 6.34 4.79
N TYR A 170 -9.46 5.66 5.30
CA TYR A 170 -8.35 6.30 6.01
C TYR A 170 -7.05 6.39 5.22
N SER A 171 -6.98 5.77 4.03
CA SER A 171 -5.72 5.69 3.27
C SER A 171 -5.17 7.06 2.90
N LYS A 172 -6.01 8.04 2.55
CA LYS A 172 -5.55 9.41 2.23
C LYS A 172 -4.88 10.11 3.42
N ASN A 173 -5.42 9.95 4.63
CA ASN A 173 -4.81 10.52 5.83
C ASN A 173 -3.47 9.83 6.14
N TYR A 174 -3.39 8.51 5.95
CA TYR A 174 -2.15 7.77 6.14
C TYR A 174 -1.05 8.20 5.17
N GLU A 175 -1.42 8.52 3.93
CA GLU A 175 -0.49 9.09 2.96
C GLU A 175 0.07 10.45 3.41
N LEU A 176 -0.79 11.34 3.91
CA LEU A 176 -0.36 12.65 4.41
C LEU A 176 0.46 12.52 5.71
N GLU A 177 0.11 11.59 6.61
CA GLU A 177 0.91 11.27 7.79
C GLU A 177 2.29 10.73 7.38
N ALA A 178 2.35 9.85 6.37
CA ALA A 178 3.60 9.30 5.86
C ALA A 178 4.45 10.36 5.14
N ASP A 179 3.84 11.23 4.34
CA ASP A 179 4.53 12.36 3.72
C ASP A 179 5.15 13.29 4.77
N HIS A 180 4.40 13.59 5.84
CA HIS A 180 4.87 14.47 6.92
C HIS A 180 6.08 13.87 7.65
N LEU A 181 5.97 12.66 8.17
CA LEU A 181 7.05 12.00 8.90
C LEU A 181 8.23 11.68 7.98
N GLY A 182 7.95 11.25 6.74
CA GLY A 182 8.96 10.99 5.71
C GLY A 182 9.77 12.23 5.36
N ALA A 183 9.10 13.40 5.24
CA ALA A 183 9.78 14.67 5.01
C ALA A 183 10.73 15.04 6.16
N GLN A 184 10.30 14.88 7.40
CA GLN A 184 11.14 15.16 8.58
C GLN A 184 12.37 14.25 8.63
N MET A 185 12.22 12.95 8.36
CA MET A 185 13.34 12.00 8.28
C MET A 185 14.28 12.35 7.14
N THR A 186 13.74 12.71 5.98
CA THR A 186 14.52 13.13 4.81
C THR A 186 15.37 14.36 5.10
N GLN A 187 14.79 15.38 5.77
CA GLN A 187 15.49 16.59 6.18
C GLN A 187 16.61 16.27 7.19
N ARG A 188 16.33 15.45 8.21
CA ARG A 188 17.35 15.02 9.19
C ARG A 188 18.48 14.22 8.55
N ALA A 189 18.19 13.44 7.49
CA ALA A 189 19.22 12.75 6.70
C ALA A 189 20.04 13.72 5.82
N GLY A 190 19.74 15.03 5.83
CA GLY A 190 20.42 16.08 5.08
C GLY A 190 20.08 16.08 3.59
N PHE A 191 18.88 15.64 3.24
CA PHE A 191 18.28 15.84 1.92
C PHE A 191 17.20 16.92 2.01
N ASP A 192 16.84 17.50 0.86
CA ASP A 192 15.75 18.45 0.75
C ASP A 192 14.44 17.69 0.42
N PRO A 193 13.48 17.61 1.36
CA PRO A 193 12.23 16.88 1.12
C PRO A 193 11.30 17.59 0.13
N VAL A 194 11.41 18.92 -0.05
CA VAL A 194 10.61 19.66 -1.04
C VAL A 194 11.09 19.33 -2.44
N LEU A 195 12.41 19.24 -2.66
CA LEU A 195 12.96 18.70 -3.91
C LEU A 195 12.60 17.21 -4.08
N GLY A 196 12.51 16.46 -2.96
CA GLY A 196 12.04 15.08 -2.97
C GLY A 196 10.61 14.95 -3.44
N ALA A 197 9.70 15.75 -2.87
CA ALA A 197 8.28 15.78 -3.22
C ALA A 197 8.01 16.34 -4.64
N ALA A 198 9.01 16.95 -5.30
CA ALA A 198 8.89 17.34 -6.70
C ALA A 198 8.59 16.15 -7.63
N TYR A 199 8.90 14.92 -7.20
CA TYR A 199 8.48 13.69 -7.90
C TYR A 199 6.98 13.66 -8.18
N PHE A 200 6.14 14.14 -7.25
CA PHE A 200 4.69 14.19 -7.43
C PHE A 200 4.20 15.07 -8.58
N THR A 201 5.02 16.01 -9.06
CA THR A 201 4.66 16.84 -10.23
C THR A 201 4.74 16.07 -11.55
N ARG A 202 5.41 14.92 -11.57
CA ARG A 202 5.65 14.12 -12.78
C ARG A 202 4.76 12.88 -12.88
N ILE A 203 4.17 12.45 -11.79
CA ILE A 203 3.26 11.30 -11.79
C ILE A 203 1.80 11.74 -11.99
N PRO A 204 0.93 10.86 -12.54
CA PRO A 204 -0.48 11.17 -12.69
C PRO A 204 -1.13 11.60 -11.38
N ASP A 205 -1.89 12.69 -11.40
CA ASP A 205 -2.64 13.13 -10.21
C ASP A 205 -3.85 12.21 -9.99
N PRO A 206 -3.98 11.56 -8.82
CA PRO A 206 -5.13 10.69 -8.51
C PRO A 206 -6.45 11.46 -8.41
N GLY A 207 -6.40 12.78 -8.30
CA GLY A 207 -7.57 13.66 -8.13
C GLY A 207 -8.28 13.48 -6.80
N ASN A 208 -9.46 14.09 -6.66
CA ASN A 208 -10.25 14.05 -5.43
C ASN A 208 -11.35 12.96 -5.46
N LYS A 209 -11.02 11.74 -5.85
CA LYS A 209 -11.98 10.62 -5.87
C LYS A 209 -12.33 10.20 -4.43
N PHE A 210 -13.64 10.02 -4.14
CA PHE A 210 -14.13 9.66 -2.80
C PHE A 210 -13.49 8.36 -2.25
N LEU A 211 -13.30 7.35 -3.09
CA LEU A 211 -12.62 6.08 -2.74
C LEU A 211 -11.22 5.98 -3.36
N GLY A 212 -10.59 7.09 -3.72
CA GLY A 212 -9.20 7.10 -4.17
C GLY A 212 -8.25 6.78 -3.02
N THR A 213 -7.19 6.03 -3.31
CA THR A 213 -6.21 5.59 -2.30
C THR A 213 -5.18 6.66 -1.96
N HIS A 214 -5.01 7.67 -2.80
CA HIS A 214 -4.02 8.74 -2.59
C HIS A 214 -4.69 10.13 -2.60
N PRO A 215 -4.16 11.10 -1.82
CA PRO A 215 -4.52 12.51 -1.92
C PRO A 215 -4.06 13.08 -3.26
N ARG A 216 -4.54 14.30 -3.59
CA ARG A 216 -4.02 15.03 -4.75
C ARG A 216 -2.54 15.35 -4.57
N ASN A 217 -1.78 15.32 -5.66
CA ASN A 217 -0.35 15.62 -5.62
C ASN A 217 -0.04 16.99 -5.01
N ALA A 218 -0.89 17.99 -5.28
CA ALA A 218 -0.76 19.33 -4.68
C ALA A 218 -0.89 19.33 -3.15
N ASP A 219 -1.83 18.54 -2.59
CA ASP A 219 -2.04 18.44 -1.15
C ASP A 219 -0.84 17.75 -0.48
N ARG A 220 -0.27 16.74 -1.12
CA ARG A 220 0.95 16.04 -0.67
C ARG A 220 2.15 16.99 -0.63
N ILE A 221 2.39 17.75 -1.70
CA ILE A 221 3.49 18.74 -1.76
C ILE A 221 3.31 19.82 -0.69
N ALA A 222 2.08 20.33 -0.49
CA ALA A 222 1.80 21.31 0.55
C ALA A 222 2.06 20.74 1.96
N GLY A 223 1.68 19.48 2.22
CA GLY A 223 1.97 18.77 3.47
C GLY A 223 3.46 18.62 3.74
N VAL A 224 4.25 18.28 2.73
CA VAL A 224 5.72 18.17 2.83
C VAL A 224 6.34 19.53 3.17
N ARG A 225 5.93 20.62 2.51
CA ARG A 225 6.41 21.98 2.84
C ARG A 225 6.11 22.34 4.29
N ALA A 226 4.86 22.14 4.71
CA ALA A 226 4.44 22.43 6.09
C ALA A 226 5.21 21.59 7.12
N ALA A 227 5.54 20.33 6.80
CA ALA A 227 6.30 19.44 7.69
C ALA A 227 7.71 19.95 8.02
N VAL A 228 8.29 20.79 7.16
CA VAL A 228 9.67 21.32 7.28
C VAL A 228 9.73 22.85 7.40
N GLY A 229 8.59 23.50 7.66
CA GLY A 229 8.50 24.94 7.93
C GLY A 229 8.67 25.85 6.72
N GLN A 230 8.25 25.37 5.52
CA GLN A 230 8.29 26.13 4.26
C GLN A 230 6.91 26.42 3.69
#